data_2b8070c0d5ff5982535a61a8a393dab7
#
_entry.id   2b8070c0d5ff5982535a61a8a393dab7
#
_cell.length_a   1.000
_cell.length_b   1.000
_cell.length_c   1.000
_cell.angle_alpha   90.00
_cell.angle_beta   90.00
_cell.angle_gamma   90.00
#
_symmetry.space_group_name_H-M   'P 1'
#
loop_
_entity.id
_entity.type
_entity.pdbx_description
1 polymer ?
#
loop_
_entity_poly.entity_id
_entity_poly.type
_entity_poly.pdbx_seq_one_letter_code
_entity_poly.pdbx_strand_id
1 'polypeptide(L)'
;SDHIADGPINQRAAQRAIAKGFNHASFFKLIANLRRGCNAPIGVLMYANSALHLGYEAFCKQATDAGVDSILIADMPPEEATDMLAAQKKHGIQSVFIVSELTPPKRMRYICNAVTGFVYVVSRLGTTGVQSSMDTQVATTLKSLKRLTSKPLCVGFGISTPDHVAMVKRAGAHGAIVGSALVKIIEENRGDTKKMLTMLGKSVRAFKKATQ
;
A
#
# COMPACT_ATOMS: atom_id res chain seq x y z
N SER A 1 3.94 15.00 -9.91
CA SER A 1 4.61 13.77 -9.56
C SER A 1 4.36 12.71 -10.62
N ASP A 2 5.29 11.86 -10.77
CA ASP A 2 5.33 10.87 -11.81
C ASP A 2 4.57 9.61 -11.37
N HIS A 3 3.49 9.25 -12.08
CA HIS A 3 2.68 8.08 -11.79
C HIS A 3 2.95 6.93 -12.79
N ILE A 4 4.14 6.88 -13.37
CA ILE A 4 4.50 5.91 -14.44
C ILE A 4 4.34 4.46 -13.98
N ALA A 5 4.66 4.16 -12.72
CA ALA A 5 4.54 2.81 -12.18
C ALA A 5 3.10 2.41 -11.82
N ASP A 6 2.16 3.35 -11.81
CA ASP A 6 0.75 3.07 -11.54
C ASP A 6 0.03 2.54 -12.78
N GLY A 7 -0.95 1.67 -12.56
CA GLY A 7 -1.86 1.25 -13.62
C GLY A 7 -2.79 2.39 -14.09
N PRO A 8 -3.40 2.28 -15.29
CA PRO A 8 -4.16 3.37 -15.92
C PRO A 8 -5.28 3.96 -15.05
N ILE A 9 -5.93 3.15 -14.23
CA ILE A 9 -7.02 3.58 -13.32
C ILE A 9 -6.46 4.56 -12.28
N ASN A 10 -5.34 4.22 -11.64
CA ASN A 10 -4.71 5.07 -10.63
C ASN A 10 -4.12 6.34 -11.25
N GLN A 11 -3.49 6.24 -12.44
CA GLN A 11 -2.99 7.40 -13.17
C GLN A 11 -4.10 8.42 -13.46
N ARG A 12 -5.25 7.97 -13.98
CA ARG A 12 -6.40 8.85 -14.22
C ARG A 12 -6.96 9.46 -12.93
N ALA A 13 -6.98 8.69 -11.83
CA ALA A 13 -7.42 9.19 -10.53
C ALA A 13 -6.49 10.29 -10.01
N ALA A 14 -5.16 10.10 -10.11
CA ALA A 14 -4.15 11.08 -9.72
C ALA A 14 -4.25 12.36 -10.57
N GLN A 15 -4.35 12.22 -11.90
CA GLN A 15 -4.54 13.37 -12.80
C GLN A 15 -5.78 14.19 -12.43
N ARG A 16 -6.90 13.53 -12.10
CA ARG A 16 -8.12 14.23 -11.65
C ARG A 16 -7.93 14.96 -10.32
N ALA A 17 -7.21 14.37 -9.38
CA ALA A 17 -6.93 15.01 -8.09
C ALA A 17 -6.05 16.26 -8.28
N ILE A 18 -4.98 16.14 -9.07
CA ILE A 18 -4.08 17.27 -9.39
C ILE A 18 -4.84 18.39 -10.11
N ALA A 19 -5.65 18.06 -11.11
CA ALA A 19 -6.49 19.03 -11.83
C ALA A 19 -7.50 19.76 -10.94
N LYS A 20 -7.84 19.20 -9.76
CA LYS A 20 -8.66 19.81 -8.72
C LYS A 20 -7.85 20.57 -7.66
N GLY A 21 -6.55 20.77 -7.87
CA GLY A 21 -5.67 21.50 -6.96
C GLY A 21 -5.20 20.69 -5.74
N PHE A 22 -5.29 19.36 -5.78
CA PHE A 22 -4.77 18.52 -4.70
C PHE A 22 -3.25 18.72 -4.56
N ASN A 23 -2.79 18.97 -3.35
CA ASN A 23 -1.40 19.26 -3.00
C ASN A 23 -1.08 18.72 -1.59
N HIS A 24 0.15 18.91 -1.12
CA HIS A 24 0.60 18.42 0.20
C HIS A 24 -0.28 18.94 1.36
N ALA A 25 -0.67 20.22 1.35
CA ALA A 25 -1.50 20.77 2.41
C ALA A 25 -2.89 20.12 2.45
N SER A 26 -3.52 19.92 1.28
CA SER A 26 -4.80 19.21 1.18
C SER A 26 -4.68 17.74 1.57
N PHE A 27 -3.54 17.10 1.26
CA PHE A 27 -3.24 15.73 1.66
C PHE A 27 -3.18 15.59 3.19
N PHE A 28 -2.36 16.38 3.88
CA PHE A 28 -2.26 16.29 5.34
C PHE A 28 -3.58 16.65 6.04
N LYS A 29 -4.31 17.64 5.52
CA LYS A 29 -5.66 17.99 6.00
C LYS A 29 -6.63 16.81 5.86
N LEU A 30 -6.59 16.08 4.75
CA LEU A 30 -7.40 14.88 4.53
C LEU A 30 -7.09 13.81 5.57
N ILE A 31 -5.81 13.50 5.78
CA ILE A 31 -5.38 12.50 6.78
C ILE A 31 -5.82 12.90 8.18
N ALA A 32 -5.61 14.15 8.58
CA ALA A 32 -6.03 14.65 9.89
C ALA A 32 -7.55 14.54 10.10
N ASN A 33 -8.35 14.80 9.06
CA ASN A 33 -9.79 14.63 9.11
C ASN A 33 -10.19 13.15 9.25
N LEU A 34 -9.53 12.25 8.52
CA LEU A 34 -9.76 10.80 8.65
C LEU A 34 -9.42 10.31 10.06
N ARG A 35 -8.31 10.76 10.63
CA ARG A 35 -7.86 10.37 11.96
C ARG A 35 -8.86 10.71 13.06
N ARG A 36 -9.62 11.80 12.94
CA ARG A 36 -10.66 12.19 13.94
C ARG A 36 -11.76 11.14 14.09
N GLY A 37 -12.05 10.38 13.04
CA GLY A 37 -13.13 9.37 13.04
C GLY A 37 -12.64 7.92 12.92
N CYS A 38 -11.32 7.68 12.91
CA CYS A 38 -10.78 6.36 12.62
C CYS A 38 -9.52 6.07 13.44
N ASN A 39 -9.57 4.99 14.24
CA ASN A 39 -8.42 4.49 15.00
C ASN A 39 -7.61 3.41 14.24
N ALA A 40 -8.02 3.04 13.03
CA ALA A 40 -7.25 2.10 12.22
C ALA A 40 -5.91 2.73 11.81
N PRO A 41 -4.83 1.94 11.68
CA PRO A 41 -3.56 2.43 11.17
C PRO A 41 -3.73 3.05 9.77
N ILE A 42 -3.12 4.22 9.56
CA ILE A 42 -3.11 4.92 8.29
C ILE A 42 -1.72 4.79 7.67
N GLY A 43 -1.62 4.02 6.59
CA GLY A 43 -0.40 3.89 5.79
C GLY A 43 -0.47 4.77 4.55
N VAL A 44 0.63 5.40 4.20
CA VAL A 44 0.77 6.19 2.97
C VAL A 44 1.66 5.46 1.99
N LEU A 45 1.16 5.25 0.76
CA LEU A 45 1.95 4.80 -0.38
C LEU A 45 2.16 5.99 -1.32
N MET A 46 3.41 6.28 -1.65
CA MET A 46 3.78 7.46 -2.43
C MET A 46 5.07 7.24 -3.23
N TYR A 47 5.44 8.24 -4.02
CA TYR A 47 6.74 8.32 -4.72
C TYR A 47 7.69 9.27 -4.00
N ALA A 48 9.00 9.01 -4.13
CA ALA A 48 10.07 9.71 -3.41
C ALA A 48 10.07 11.23 -3.61
N ASN A 49 9.82 11.70 -4.83
CA ASN A 49 9.85 13.11 -5.15
C ASN A 49 8.83 13.94 -4.35
N SER A 50 7.72 13.33 -3.92
CA SER A 50 6.73 14.02 -3.09
C SER A 50 7.25 14.32 -1.68
N ALA A 51 8.01 13.41 -1.07
CA ALA A 51 8.65 13.66 0.22
C ALA A 51 9.90 14.54 0.07
N LEU A 52 10.69 14.32 -1.00
CA LEU A 52 11.90 15.06 -1.27
C LEU A 52 11.64 16.58 -1.48
N HIS A 53 10.54 16.91 -2.13
CA HIS A 53 10.14 18.32 -2.36
C HIS A 53 9.97 19.12 -1.05
N LEU A 54 9.46 18.51 0.00
CA LEU A 54 9.32 19.12 1.33
C LEU A 54 10.57 18.92 2.21
N GLY A 55 11.45 18.01 1.84
CA GLY A 55 12.47 17.43 2.70
C GLY A 55 11.88 16.35 3.63
N TYR A 56 12.61 15.25 3.79
CA TYR A 56 12.14 14.05 4.51
C TYR A 56 11.74 14.34 5.95
N GLU A 57 12.53 15.15 6.65
CA GLU A 57 12.28 15.55 8.04
C GLU A 57 10.96 16.32 8.18
N ALA A 58 10.77 17.36 7.35
CA ALA A 58 9.56 18.19 7.38
C ALA A 58 8.33 17.38 6.93
N PHE A 59 8.48 16.49 5.95
CA PHE A 59 7.42 15.60 5.51
C PHE A 59 7.00 14.64 6.62
N CYS A 60 7.94 13.95 7.27
CA CYS A 60 7.64 13.01 8.35
C CYS A 60 7.01 13.70 9.56
N LYS A 61 7.48 14.91 9.92
CA LYS A 61 6.86 15.70 10.96
C LYS A 61 5.40 16.00 10.65
N GLN A 62 5.08 16.53 9.47
CA GLN A 62 3.71 16.84 9.07
C GLN A 62 2.84 15.57 8.97
N ALA A 63 3.42 14.46 8.51
CA ALA A 63 2.74 13.18 8.42
C ALA A 63 2.33 12.65 9.82
N THR A 64 3.25 12.73 10.79
CA THR A 64 2.96 12.35 12.19
C THR A 64 1.90 13.26 12.79
N ASP A 65 2.04 14.57 12.63
CA ASP A 65 1.07 15.56 13.14
C ASP A 65 -0.34 15.33 12.56
N ALA A 66 -0.42 14.85 11.32
CA ALA A 66 -1.68 14.48 10.67
C ALA A 66 -2.22 13.11 11.11
N GLY A 67 -1.40 12.24 11.71
CA GLY A 67 -1.79 10.92 12.18
C GLY A 67 -1.46 9.77 11.24
N VAL A 68 -0.41 9.89 10.42
CA VAL A 68 0.15 8.80 9.61
C VAL A 68 0.92 7.84 10.51
N ASP A 69 0.69 6.54 10.36
CA ASP A 69 1.38 5.49 11.13
C ASP A 69 2.52 4.84 10.34
N SER A 70 2.43 4.76 9.02
CA SER A 70 3.45 4.12 8.18
C SER A 70 3.57 4.76 6.81
N ILE A 71 4.77 4.68 6.22
CA ILE A 71 5.03 5.18 4.86
C ILE A 71 5.76 4.11 4.05
N LEU A 72 5.27 3.90 2.82
CA LEU A 72 5.91 3.15 1.76
C LEU A 72 6.21 4.09 0.60
N ILE A 73 7.48 4.20 0.22
CA ILE A 73 7.91 4.90 -0.99
C ILE A 73 8.20 3.86 -2.06
N ALA A 74 7.39 3.87 -3.13
CA ALA A 74 7.35 2.78 -4.10
C ALA A 74 8.61 2.70 -4.98
N ASP A 75 9.27 3.82 -5.21
CA ASP A 75 10.46 3.99 -6.06
C ASP A 75 11.76 4.22 -5.26
N MET A 76 11.74 3.93 -3.95
CA MET A 76 12.92 4.08 -3.08
C MET A 76 13.29 2.73 -2.45
N PRO A 77 14.37 2.10 -2.88
CA PRO A 77 14.88 0.89 -2.23
C PRO A 77 15.57 1.24 -0.89
N PRO A 78 15.71 0.26 0.04
CA PRO A 78 16.30 0.53 1.36
C PRO A 78 17.70 1.14 1.31
N GLU A 79 18.47 0.85 0.26
CA GLU A 79 19.83 1.36 0.06
C GLU A 79 19.88 2.89 -0.12
N GLU A 80 18.80 3.47 -0.65
CA GLU A 80 18.68 4.90 -0.91
C GLU A 80 17.85 5.61 0.18
N ALA A 81 17.29 4.85 1.11
CA ALA A 81 16.32 5.35 2.08
C ALA A 81 16.94 5.86 3.40
N THR A 82 18.27 5.99 3.52
CA THR A 82 18.95 6.30 4.79
C THR A 82 18.35 7.52 5.49
N ASP A 83 18.24 8.66 4.80
CA ASP A 83 17.73 9.90 5.39
C ASP A 83 16.23 9.81 5.68
N MET A 84 15.46 9.16 4.80
CA MET A 84 14.03 8.92 5.01
C MET A 84 13.79 8.01 6.21
N LEU A 85 14.56 6.94 6.36
CA LEU A 85 14.46 6.03 7.51
C LEU A 85 14.83 6.73 8.82
N ALA A 86 15.83 7.60 8.80
CA ALA A 86 16.19 8.42 9.97
C ALA A 86 15.05 9.36 10.36
N ALA A 87 14.43 10.05 9.39
CA ALA A 87 13.28 10.90 9.62
C ALA A 87 12.06 10.12 10.13
N GLN A 88 11.73 8.97 9.51
CA GLN A 88 10.64 8.09 9.97
C GLN A 88 10.86 7.64 11.42
N LYS A 89 12.07 7.17 11.76
CA LYS A 89 12.41 6.74 13.11
C LYS A 89 12.26 7.88 14.13
N LYS A 90 12.74 9.07 13.80
CA LYS A 90 12.66 10.25 14.65
C LYS A 90 11.21 10.64 14.96
N HIS A 91 10.32 10.51 13.98
CA HIS A 91 8.91 10.89 14.10
C HIS A 91 7.97 9.73 14.43
N GLY A 92 8.50 8.52 14.71
CA GLY A 92 7.70 7.37 15.10
C GLY A 92 6.88 6.73 13.95
N ILE A 93 7.21 7.04 12.70
CA ILE A 93 6.55 6.48 11.51
C ILE A 93 7.20 5.15 11.13
N GLN A 94 6.38 4.14 10.90
CA GLN A 94 6.86 2.83 10.49
C GLN A 94 7.25 2.81 9.00
N SER A 95 8.37 2.14 8.70
CA SER A 95 8.81 1.89 7.32
C SER A 95 8.15 0.63 6.76
N VAL A 96 7.77 0.70 5.49
CA VAL A 96 7.24 -0.42 4.70
C VAL A 96 8.04 -0.51 3.41
N PHE A 97 8.49 -1.72 3.05
CA PHE A 97 9.20 -1.97 1.80
C PHE A 97 8.58 -3.11 1.02
N ILE A 98 8.87 -3.12 -0.28
CA ILE A 98 8.32 -4.08 -1.25
C ILE A 98 9.26 -5.27 -1.41
N VAL A 99 8.68 -6.47 -1.41
CA VAL A 99 9.32 -7.72 -1.82
C VAL A 99 8.46 -8.37 -2.90
N SER A 100 9.08 -8.93 -3.92
CA SER A 100 8.41 -9.71 -4.96
C SER A 100 8.93 -11.15 -4.98
N GLU A 101 8.26 -12.00 -5.73
CA GLU A 101 8.70 -13.38 -6.01
C GLU A 101 10.08 -13.46 -6.68
N LEU A 102 10.50 -12.39 -7.37
CA LEU A 102 11.80 -12.29 -8.04
C LEU A 102 12.90 -11.77 -7.12
N THR A 103 12.58 -11.38 -5.89
CA THR A 103 13.57 -10.85 -4.95
C THR A 103 14.46 -11.98 -4.43
N PRO A 104 15.78 -11.94 -4.65
CA PRO A 104 16.69 -12.97 -4.16
C PRO A 104 16.70 -13.08 -2.61
N PRO A 105 16.96 -14.25 -2.02
CA PRO A 105 16.90 -14.46 -0.56
C PRO A 105 17.77 -13.51 0.25
N LYS A 106 18.98 -13.19 -0.22
CA LYS A 106 19.87 -12.23 0.44
C LYS A 106 19.25 -10.83 0.49
N ARG A 107 18.62 -10.41 -0.63
CA ARG A 107 17.93 -9.13 -0.72
C ARG A 107 16.64 -9.11 0.11
N MET A 108 15.88 -10.21 0.15
CA MET A 108 14.73 -10.32 1.05
C MET A 108 15.11 -10.06 2.50
N ARG A 109 16.21 -10.66 2.97
CA ARG A 109 16.72 -10.44 4.33
C ARG A 109 17.09 -8.99 4.58
N TYR A 110 17.79 -8.36 3.64
CA TYR A 110 18.17 -6.95 3.73
C TYR A 110 16.93 -6.04 3.84
N ILE A 111 15.94 -6.24 2.98
CA ILE A 111 14.68 -5.50 3.00
C ILE A 111 13.94 -5.73 4.33
N CYS A 112 13.82 -6.98 4.78
CA CYS A 112 13.14 -7.30 6.05
C CYS A 112 13.77 -6.60 7.26
N ASN A 113 15.09 -6.40 7.26
CA ASN A 113 15.79 -5.68 8.33
C ASN A 113 15.49 -4.17 8.35
N ALA A 114 15.18 -3.59 7.20
CA ALA A 114 14.80 -2.18 7.08
C ALA A 114 13.31 -1.90 7.41
N VAL A 115 12.48 -2.95 7.42
CA VAL A 115 11.04 -2.83 7.73
C VAL A 115 10.80 -2.73 9.24
N THR A 116 10.06 -1.71 9.66
CA THR A 116 9.56 -1.59 11.04
C THR A 116 8.06 -1.83 11.15
N GLY A 117 7.29 -1.60 10.08
CA GLY A 117 5.85 -1.85 9.97
C GLY A 117 5.51 -3.24 9.45
N PHE A 118 5.24 -3.35 8.17
CA PHE A 118 4.94 -4.60 7.49
C PHE A 118 5.72 -4.74 6.18
N VAL A 119 5.87 -5.98 5.69
CA VAL A 119 6.44 -6.24 4.37
C VAL A 119 5.32 -6.24 3.34
N TYR A 120 5.41 -5.38 2.33
CA TYR A 120 4.50 -5.40 1.19
C TYR A 120 4.97 -6.46 0.19
N VAL A 121 4.20 -7.52 0.01
CA VAL A 121 4.52 -8.60 -0.92
C VAL A 121 3.75 -8.37 -2.21
N VAL A 122 4.47 -8.04 -3.28
CA VAL A 122 3.86 -7.88 -4.62
C VAL A 122 3.68 -9.27 -5.24
N SER A 123 2.47 -9.56 -5.66
CA SER A 123 2.12 -10.75 -6.44
C SER A 123 1.50 -10.34 -7.78
N ARG A 124 1.72 -11.13 -8.84
CA ARG A 124 1.12 -10.88 -10.16
C ARG A 124 -0.22 -11.57 -10.30
N LEU A 125 -1.16 -11.34 -9.37
CA LEU A 125 -2.50 -11.90 -9.46
C LEU A 125 -3.25 -11.30 -10.67
N GLY A 126 -3.66 -12.13 -11.63
CA GLY A 126 -4.62 -11.75 -12.66
C GLY A 126 -4.08 -11.41 -14.05
N THR A 127 -2.81 -11.64 -14.38
CA THR A 127 -2.28 -11.31 -15.74
C THR A 127 -2.15 -12.50 -16.70
N THR A 128 -2.26 -13.75 -16.23
CA THR A 128 -2.21 -14.94 -17.10
C THR A 128 -3.05 -16.07 -16.52
N GLY A 129 -3.86 -16.70 -17.35
CA GLY A 129 -4.91 -17.68 -17.02
C GLY A 129 -4.50 -19.03 -16.38
N VAL A 130 -3.41 -19.08 -15.61
CA VAL A 130 -2.97 -20.28 -14.88
C VAL A 130 -3.00 -20.00 -13.37
N GLN A 131 -4.18 -20.10 -12.79
CA GLN A 131 -4.46 -19.81 -11.38
C GLN A 131 -3.64 -20.69 -10.40
N SER A 132 -3.40 -21.96 -10.73
CA SER A 132 -2.73 -22.91 -9.84
C SER A 132 -1.22 -22.67 -9.64
N SER A 133 -0.51 -22.13 -10.64
CA SER A 133 0.92 -21.84 -10.53
C SER A 133 1.22 -20.59 -9.70
N MET A 134 0.29 -19.64 -9.69
CA MET A 134 0.42 -18.36 -8.99
C MET A 134 0.19 -18.51 -7.48
N ASP A 135 -0.77 -19.36 -7.08
CA ASP A 135 -1.01 -19.68 -5.67
C ASP A 135 0.24 -20.28 -5.03
N THR A 136 0.96 -21.12 -5.78
CA THR A 136 2.20 -21.76 -5.32
C THR A 136 3.34 -20.76 -5.16
N GLN A 137 3.49 -19.78 -6.07
CA GLN A 137 4.57 -18.78 -6.01
C GLN A 137 4.39 -17.83 -4.83
N VAL A 138 3.16 -17.30 -4.63
CA VAL A 138 2.85 -16.44 -3.48
C VAL A 138 3.09 -17.19 -2.16
N ALA A 139 2.61 -18.44 -2.05
CA ALA A 139 2.81 -19.27 -0.86
C ALA A 139 4.29 -19.53 -0.58
N THR A 140 5.09 -19.80 -1.63
CA THR A 140 6.54 -20.01 -1.51
C THR A 140 7.26 -18.76 -1.02
N THR A 141 6.92 -17.60 -1.58
CA THR A 141 7.49 -16.30 -1.17
C THR A 141 7.13 -15.99 0.28
N LEU A 142 5.87 -16.16 0.68
CA LEU A 142 5.43 -15.95 2.05
C LEU A 142 6.13 -16.90 3.03
N LYS A 143 6.30 -18.19 2.67
CA LYS A 143 7.03 -19.16 3.48
C LYS A 143 8.50 -18.78 3.67
N SER A 144 9.13 -18.26 2.63
CA SER A 144 10.52 -17.75 2.70
C SER A 144 10.63 -16.53 3.61
N LEU A 145 9.71 -15.58 3.47
CA LEU A 145 9.69 -14.36 4.30
C LEU A 145 9.42 -14.67 5.78
N LYS A 146 8.52 -15.60 6.11
CA LYS A 146 8.25 -16.01 7.49
C LYS A 146 9.46 -16.56 8.24
N ARG A 147 10.47 -17.05 7.52
CA ARG A 147 11.75 -17.49 8.11
C ARG A 147 12.72 -16.34 8.36
N LEU A 148 12.49 -15.18 7.73
CA LEU A 148 13.38 -14.03 7.77
C LEU A 148 12.89 -12.92 8.69
N THR A 149 11.57 -12.84 8.94
CA THR A 149 10.97 -11.76 9.73
C THR A 149 9.72 -12.23 10.46
N SER A 150 9.48 -11.64 11.64
CA SER A 150 8.21 -11.72 12.37
C SER A 150 7.23 -10.59 12.02
N LYS A 151 7.61 -9.66 11.14
CA LYS A 151 6.76 -8.56 10.71
C LYS A 151 5.56 -9.06 9.92
N PRO A 152 4.39 -8.39 9.98
CA PRO A 152 3.26 -8.74 9.16
C PRO A 152 3.62 -8.75 7.66
N LEU A 153 3.07 -9.72 6.93
CA LEU A 153 3.23 -9.87 5.49
C LEU A 153 1.89 -9.52 4.83
N CYS A 154 1.84 -8.42 4.07
CA CYS A 154 0.63 -7.99 3.38
C CYS A 154 0.82 -8.16 1.88
N VAL A 155 -0.05 -8.96 1.26
CA VAL A 155 0.01 -9.23 -0.19
C VAL A 155 -0.83 -8.22 -0.93
N GLY A 156 -0.26 -7.63 -1.96
CA GLY A 156 -0.91 -6.66 -2.84
C GLY A 156 -0.58 -6.90 -4.30
N PHE A 157 -1.16 -6.07 -5.16
CA PHE A 157 -1.11 -6.10 -6.61
C PHE A 157 -2.04 -7.15 -7.25
N GLY A 158 -3.04 -6.64 -8.01
CA GLY A 158 -4.02 -7.47 -8.70
C GLY A 158 -5.14 -8.04 -7.85
N ILE A 159 -5.16 -7.80 -6.52
CA ILE A 159 -6.28 -8.23 -5.67
C ILE A 159 -7.51 -7.38 -5.98
N SER A 160 -8.55 -8.01 -6.52
CA SER A 160 -9.76 -7.31 -6.98
C SER A 160 -11.07 -7.99 -6.58
N THR A 161 -11.01 -9.22 -6.05
CA THR A 161 -12.18 -9.99 -5.61
C THR A 161 -12.01 -10.53 -4.19
N PRO A 162 -13.10 -10.85 -3.48
CA PRO A 162 -13.03 -11.55 -2.19
C PRO A 162 -12.29 -12.90 -2.27
N ASP A 163 -12.40 -13.61 -3.39
CA ASP A 163 -11.72 -14.90 -3.59
C ASP A 163 -10.19 -14.73 -3.63
N HIS A 164 -9.69 -13.64 -4.24
CA HIS A 164 -8.27 -13.30 -4.18
C HIS A 164 -7.81 -13.04 -2.73
N VAL A 165 -8.63 -12.36 -1.92
CA VAL A 165 -8.34 -12.13 -0.49
C VAL A 165 -8.30 -13.45 0.27
N ALA A 166 -9.29 -14.33 0.08
CA ALA A 166 -9.33 -15.66 0.70
C ALA A 166 -8.13 -16.52 0.30
N MET A 167 -7.70 -16.41 -0.97
CA MET A 167 -6.54 -17.14 -1.50
C MET A 167 -5.24 -16.69 -0.80
N VAL A 168 -4.94 -15.39 -0.75
CA VAL A 168 -3.71 -14.92 -0.09
C VAL A 168 -3.71 -15.19 1.42
N LYS A 169 -4.90 -15.19 2.06
CA LYS A 169 -5.05 -15.64 3.45
C LYS A 169 -4.66 -17.11 3.61
N ARG A 170 -5.20 -18.01 2.77
CA ARG A 170 -4.84 -19.44 2.78
C ARG A 170 -3.35 -19.66 2.52
N ALA A 171 -2.73 -18.84 1.68
CA ALA A 171 -1.29 -18.86 1.44
C ALA A 171 -0.47 -18.39 2.67
N GLY A 172 -1.13 -17.86 3.70
CA GLY A 172 -0.52 -17.46 4.96
C GLY A 172 -0.13 -15.98 5.05
N ALA A 173 -0.69 -15.11 4.24
CA ALA A 173 -0.58 -13.66 4.41
C ALA A 173 -1.31 -13.19 5.68
N HIS A 174 -0.81 -12.13 6.30
CA HIS A 174 -1.44 -11.45 7.43
C HIS A 174 -2.45 -10.40 6.99
N GLY A 175 -2.35 -9.93 5.73
CA GLY A 175 -3.24 -8.94 5.14
C GLY A 175 -3.27 -8.99 3.62
N ALA A 176 -4.33 -8.44 3.04
CA ALA A 176 -4.48 -8.22 1.61
C ALA A 176 -4.63 -6.72 1.32
N ILE A 177 -3.91 -6.23 0.31
CA ILE A 177 -3.93 -4.81 -0.08
C ILE A 177 -4.74 -4.69 -1.37
N VAL A 178 -5.85 -3.98 -1.29
CA VAL A 178 -6.78 -3.75 -2.40
C VAL A 178 -6.75 -2.27 -2.77
N GLY A 179 -6.29 -1.95 -3.97
CA GLY A 179 -6.16 -0.57 -4.46
C GLY A 179 -7.07 -0.28 -5.64
N SER A 180 -6.62 -0.58 -6.85
CA SER A 180 -7.26 -0.21 -8.12
C SER A 180 -8.72 -0.66 -8.25
N ALA A 181 -9.12 -1.76 -7.62
CA ALA A 181 -10.51 -2.21 -7.61
C ALA A 181 -11.44 -1.20 -6.92
N LEU A 182 -11.00 -0.58 -5.82
CA LEU A 182 -11.77 0.46 -5.14
C LEU A 182 -11.74 1.78 -5.92
N VAL A 183 -10.59 2.15 -6.49
CA VAL A 183 -10.45 3.34 -7.34
C VAL A 183 -11.36 3.24 -8.57
N LYS A 184 -11.53 2.04 -9.14
CA LYS A 184 -12.46 1.78 -10.25
C LYS A 184 -13.91 2.07 -9.86
N ILE A 185 -14.35 1.64 -8.67
CA ILE A 185 -15.70 1.94 -8.18
C ILE A 185 -15.92 3.45 -8.08
N ILE A 186 -14.93 4.19 -7.59
CA ILE A 186 -14.97 5.66 -7.52
C ILE A 186 -15.09 6.24 -8.92
N GLU A 187 -14.26 5.78 -9.87
CA GLU A 187 -14.25 6.29 -11.25
C GLU A 187 -15.59 6.09 -11.95
N GLU A 188 -16.19 4.92 -11.81
CA GLU A 188 -17.47 4.56 -12.46
C GLU A 188 -18.68 5.23 -11.87
N ASN A 189 -18.61 5.75 -10.64
CA ASN A 189 -19.76 6.32 -9.93
C ASN A 189 -19.57 7.80 -9.53
N ARG A 190 -18.68 8.54 -10.19
CA ARG A 190 -18.36 9.95 -9.87
C ARG A 190 -19.55 10.90 -9.88
N GLY A 191 -20.58 10.61 -10.66
CA GLY A 191 -21.79 11.42 -10.77
C GLY A 191 -22.81 11.20 -9.64
N ASP A 192 -22.64 10.11 -8.86
CA ASP A 192 -23.57 9.72 -7.79
C ASP A 192 -22.79 9.30 -6.54
N THR A 193 -22.54 10.27 -5.66
CA THR A 193 -21.80 10.06 -4.40
C THR A 193 -22.47 9.01 -3.50
N LYS A 194 -23.82 8.99 -3.42
CA LYS A 194 -24.53 8.04 -2.57
C LYS A 194 -24.36 6.61 -3.05
N LYS A 195 -24.50 6.38 -4.34
CA LYS A 195 -24.24 5.09 -4.99
C LYS A 195 -22.81 4.66 -4.82
N MET A 196 -21.84 5.58 -5.07
CA MET A 196 -20.40 5.33 -4.91
C MET A 196 -20.08 4.84 -3.50
N LEU A 197 -20.51 5.56 -2.47
CA LEU A 197 -20.27 5.19 -1.07
C LEU A 197 -20.92 3.85 -0.69
N THR A 198 -22.12 3.60 -1.19
CA THR A 198 -22.81 2.31 -0.99
C THR A 198 -22.03 1.15 -1.59
N MET A 199 -21.53 1.30 -2.81
CA MET A 199 -20.74 0.27 -3.51
C MET A 199 -19.39 0.05 -2.84
N LEU A 200 -18.69 1.12 -2.46
CA LEU A 200 -17.42 1.02 -1.71
C LEU A 200 -17.62 0.26 -0.40
N GLY A 201 -18.63 0.64 0.38
CA GLY A 201 -18.95 -0.02 1.65
C GLY A 201 -19.30 -1.50 1.48
N LYS A 202 -20.06 -1.87 0.43
CA LYS A 202 -20.35 -3.28 0.09
C LYS A 202 -19.08 -4.04 -0.24
N SER A 203 -18.21 -3.48 -1.09
CA SER A 203 -16.95 -4.12 -1.50
C SER A 203 -16.00 -4.31 -0.33
N VAL A 204 -15.80 -3.28 0.50
CA VAL A 204 -14.90 -3.36 1.66
C VAL A 204 -15.40 -4.41 2.67
N ARG A 205 -16.71 -4.49 2.93
CA ARG A 205 -17.30 -5.54 3.78
C ARG A 205 -17.08 -6.93 3.21
N ALA A 206 -17.23 -7.11 1.89
CA ALA A 206 -16.99 -8.40 1.23
C ALA A 206 -15.51 -8.83 1.34
N PHE A 207 -14.57 -7.91 1.08
CA PHE A 207 -13.14 -8.16 1.28
C PHE A 207 -12.81 -8.50 2.74
N LYS A 208 -13.39 -7.74 3.70
CA LYS A 208 -13.17 -8.01 5.12
C LYS A 208 -13.71 -9.38 5.55
N LYS A 209 -14.90 -9.77 5.08
CA LYS A 209 -15.46 -11.10 5.32
C LYS A 209 -14.55 -12.21 4.81
N ALA A 210 -13.91 -12.03 3.66
CA ALA A 210 -12.99 -13.01 3.10
C ALA A 210 -11.67 -13.17 3.90
N THR A 211 -11.41 -12.28 4.87
CA THR A 211 -10.28 -12.42 5.82
C THR A 211 -10.63 -13.17 7.08
N GLN A 212 -11.87 -13.54 7.30
CA GLN A 212 -12.35 -14.32 8.45
C GLN A 212 -12.33 -15.82 8.11
#